data_47c67eac56127ed8284ea363e2b8e885
#
_entry.id   47c67eac56127ed8284ea363e2b8e885
#
_cell.length_a   1.000
_cell.length_b   1.000
_cell.length_c   1.000
_cell.angle_alpha   90.00
_cell.angle_beta   90.00
_cell.angle_gamma   90.00
#
_symmetry.space_group_name_H-M   'P 1'
#
loop_
_entity.id
_entity.type
_entity.pdbx_description
1 polymer ?
#
loop_
_entity_poly.entity_id
_entity_poly.type
_entity_poly.pdbx_seq_one_letter_code
_entity_poly.pdbx_strand_id
1 'polypeptide(L)'
;MAKQAVLLLAHGTPETVEQVPEYLRNVVSGRPLPQSVIEEIQHRYAAIGRSPLTEITLQQARRVEHQLAAGGSPVPVYVGMRNWRPYIPEVVRQMRADGVEEAAVICMAPQN
;
A
#
# COMPACT_ATOMS: atom_id res chain seq x y z
N MET A 1 -17.09 -23.10 -6.55
CA MET A 1 -16.27 -22.20 -7.37
C MET A 1 -15.22 -21.51 -6.49
N ALA A 2 -14.04 -21.31 -7.05
CA ALA A 2 -12.98 -20.63 -6.32
C ALA A 2 -13.36 -19.17 -6.04
N LYS A 3 -13.10 -18.71 -4.81
CA LYS A 3 -13.31 -17.31 -4.47
C LYS A 3 -12.18 -16.48 -5.07
N GLN A 4 -12.54 -15.51 -5.88
CA GLN A 4 -11.62 -14.64 -6.58
C GLN A 4 -11.51 -13.26 -5.92
N ALA A 5 -10.38 -12.62 -6.09
CA ALA A 5 -10.13 -11.28 -5.59
C ALA A 5 -9.16 -10.54 -6.51
N VAL A 6 -9.03 -9.24 -6.30
CA VAL A 6 -8.00 -8.42 -6.94
C VAL A 6 -7.08 -7.92 -5.82
N LEU A 7 -5.78 -7.97 -6.04
CA LEU A 7 -4.78 -7.43 -5.13
C LEU A 7 -3.99 -6.34 -5.84
N LEU A 8 -4.10 -5.12 -5.37
CA LEU A 8 -3.32 -3.99 -5.85
C LEU A 8 -2.06 -3.85 -4.99
N LEU A 9 -0.89 -3.84 -5.62
CA LEU A 9 0.38 -3.68 -4.94
C LEU A 9 0.93 -2.27 -5.16
N ALA A 10 1.37 -1.63 -4.10
CA ALA A 10 1.94 -0.30 -4.13
C ALA A 10 3.14 -0.21 -3.19
N HIS A 11 3.93 0.85 -3.32
CA HIS A 11 5.06 1.08 -2.41
C HIS A 11 4.59 1.50 -1.02
N GLY A 12 3.60 2.37 -0.94
CA GLY A 12 3.15 2.96 0.30
C GLY A 12 4.02 4.15 0.72
N THR A 13 3.42 5.07 1.45
CA THR A 13 4.11 6.26 1.99
C THR A 13 3.56 6.57 3.37
N PRO A 14 4.38 7.16 4.27
CA PRO A 14 3.87 7.59 5.56
C PRO A 14 2.90 8.75 5.38
N GLU A 15 1.98 8.89 6.31
CA GLU A 15 0.99 9.97 6.27
C GLU A 15 1.48 11.23 6.97
N THR A 16 2.34 11.09 7.97
CA THR A 16 2.82 12.21 8.78
C THR A 16 4.34 12.19 8.91
N VAL A 17 4.90 13.33 9.29
CA VAL A 17 6.35 13.49 9.45
C VAL A 17 6.92 12.59 10.55
N GLU A 18 6.14 12.34 11.59
CA GLU A 18 6.55 11.49 12.70
C GLU A 18 6.74 10.02 12.29
N GLN A 19 6.11 9.62 11.22
CA GLN A 19 6.17 8.25 10.70
C GLN A 19 7.34 8.02 9.75
N VAL A 20 8.04 9.08 9.34
CA VAL A 20 9.12 8.99 8.35
C VAL A 20 10.25 8.05 8.80
N PRO A 21 10.73 8.08 10.06
CA PRO A 21 11.79 7.15 10.47
C PRO A 21 11.42 5.68 10.27
N GLU A 22 10.19 5.29 10.63
CA GLU A 22 9.70 3.92 10.43
C GLU A 22 9.66 3.56 8.94
N TYR A 23 9.14 4.47 8.13
CA TYR A 23 9.06 4.28 6.69
C TYR A 23 10.45 4.09 6.07
N LEU A 24 11.42 4.91 6.46
CA LEU A 24 12.78 4.81 5.94
C LEU A 24 13.45 3.49 6.34
N ARG A 25 13.20 2.98 7.54
CA ARG A 25 13.69 1.67 7.95
C ARG A 25 13.18 0.56 7.03
N ASN A 26 11.92 0.67 6.61
CA ASN A 26 11.32 -0.28 5.67
C ASN A 26 11.94 -0.18 4.28
N VAL A 27 12.14 1.03 3.79
CA VAL A 27 12.69 1.29 2.45
C VAL A 27 14.12 0.72 2.32
N VAL A 28 14.94 0.91 3.36
CA VAL A 28 16.34 0.46 3.33
C VAL A 28 16.51 -0.96 3.84
N SER A 29 15.41 -1.65 4.15
CA SER A 29 15.40 -3.04 4.63
C SER A 29 16.28 -3.25 5.88
N GLY A 30 16.17 -2.32 6.82
CA GLY A 30 16.91 -2.38 8.09
C GLY A 30 18.34 -1.91 8.03
N ARG A 31 18.85 -1.47 6.88
CA ARG A 31 20.18 -0.89 6.80
C ARG A 31 20.21 0.45 7.54
N PRO A 32 21.32 0.74 8.25
CA PRO A 32 21.39 2.01 8.97
C PRO A 32 21.43 3.20 8.02
N LEU A 33 20.73 4.27 8.43
CA LEU A 33 20.77 5.56 7.76
C LEU A 33 21.36 6.59 8.70
N PRO A 34 22.21 7.52 8.18
CA PRO A 34 22.67 8.63 8.99
C PRO A 34 21.49 9.46 9.50
N GLN A 35 21.58 9.92 10.75
CA GLN A 35 20.54 10.74 11.35
C GLN A 35 20.27 12.01 10.55
N SER A 36 21.32 12.60 9.96
CA SER A 36 21.20 13.80 9.13
C SER A 36 20.30 13.58 7.91
N VAL A 37 20.35 12.38 7.31
CA VAL A 37 19.51 12.04 6.17
C VAL A 37 18.04 11.91 6.62
N ILE A 38 17.80 11.27 7.75
CA ILE A 38 16.46 11.12 8.31
C ILE A 38 15.85 12.49 8.58
N GLU A 39 16.61 13.39 9.22
CA GLU A 39 16.15 14.74 9.54
C GLU A 39 15.85 15.56 8.28
N GLU A 40 16.67 15.42 7.26
CA GLU A 40 16.43 16.12 5.98
C GLU A 40 15.12 15.67 5.34
N ILE A 41 14.86 14.37 5.32
CA ILE A 41 13.64 13.82 4.75
C ILE A 41 12.42 14.24 5.57
N GLN A 42 12.54 14.22 6.91
CA GLN A 42 11.49 14.70 7.78
C GLN A 42 11.17 16.17 7.52
N HIS A 43 12.21 16.99 7.29
CA HIS A 43 12.05 18.39 6.97
C HIS A 43 11.28 18.60 5.66
N ARG A 44 11.57 17.79 4.65
CA ARG A 44 10.85 17.85 3.38
C ARG A 44 9.38 17.47 3.55
N TYR A 45 9.09 16.42 4.33
CA TYR A 45 7.71 16.03 4.63
C TYR A 45 6.96 17.11 5.39
N ALA A 46 7.62 17.77 6.34
CA ALA A 46 7.01 18.86 7.09
C ALA A 46 6.62 20.03 6.17
N ALA A 47 7.45 20.32 5.16
CA ALA A 47 7.19 21.40 4.20
C ALA A 47 6.01 21.09 3.28
N ILE A 48 5.83 19.81 2.90
CA ILE A 48 4.74 19.36 2.03
C ILE A 48 3.46 19.17 2.84
N GLY A 49 3.60 18.76 4.10
CA GLY A 49 2.49 18.39 4.96
C GLY A 49 2.18 16.90 4.85
N ARG A 50 0.91 16.53 4.91
CA ARG A 50 0.46 15.15 4.85
C ARG A 50 0.57 14.60 3.42
N SER A 51 1.12 13.39 3.27
CA SER A 51 1.14 12.71 1.99
C SER A 51 -0.22 12.04 1.73
N PRO A 52 -0.88 12.31 0.59
CA PRO A 52 -2.17 11.70 0.26
C PRO A 52 -2.05 10.37 -0.51
N LEU A 53 -0.85 9.89 -0.81
CA LEU A 53 -0.66 8.76 -1.74
C LEU A 53 -1.30 7.47 -1.26
N THR A 54 -1.14 7.13 0.01
CA THR A 54 -1.75 5.92 0.57
C THR A 54 -3.27 6.01 0.51
N GLU A 55 -3.83 7.14 0.91
CA GLU A 55 -5.27 7.36 0.87
C GLU A 55 -5.82 7.29 -0.55
N ILE A 56 -5.12 7.89 -1.52
CA ILE A 56 -5.52 7.84 -2.92
C ILE A 56 -5.53 6.39 -3.42
N THR A 57 -4.51 5.61 -3.10
CA THR A 57 -4.45 4.21 -3.49
C THR A 57 -5.63 3.41 -2.93
N LEU A 58 -5.96 3.63 -1.67
CA LEU A 58 -7.11 2.97 -1.04
C LEU A 58 -8.44 3.37 -1.70
N GLN A 59 -8.58 4.63 -2.08
CA GLN A 59 -9.76 5.10 -2.81
C GLN A 59 -9.84 4.49 -4.21
N GLN A 60 -8.73 4.34 -4.90
CA GLN A 60 -8.68 3.68 -6.20
C GLN A 60 -9.14 2.23 -6.09
N ALA A 61 -8.73 1.53 -5.05
CA ALA A 61 -9.17 0.16 -4.81
C ALA A 61 -10.69 0.06 -4.66
N ARG A 62 -11.28 0.99 -3.92
CA ARG A 62 -12.74 1.02 -3.75
C ARG A 62 -13.47 1.30 -5.07
N ARG A 63 -12.94 2.19 -5.89
CA ARG A 63 -13.52 2.49 -7.21
C ARG A 63 -13.47 1.28 -8.14
N VAL A 64 -12.35 0.55 -8.16
CA VAL A 64 -12.22 -0.66 -8.95
C VAL A 64 -13.23 -1.71 -8.49
N GLU A 65 -13.34 -1.91 -7.17
CA GLU A 65 -14.31 -2.86 -6.60
C GLU A 65 -15.74 -2.50 -7.00
N HIS A 66 -16.08 -1.22 -6.90
CA HIS A 66 -17.40 -0.73 -7.28
C HIS A 66 -17.69 -0.93 -8.77
N GLN A 67 -16.71 -0.64 -9.64
CA GLN A 67 -16.88 -0.81 -11.08
C GLN A 67 -17.00 -2.29 -11.47
N LEU A 68 -16.25 -3.17 -10.82
CA LEU A 68 -16.36 -4.60 -11.08
C LEU A 68 -17.74 -5.12 -10.69
N ALA A 69 -18.27 -4.68 -9.56
CA ALA A 69 -19.62 -5.04 -9.13
C ALA A 69 -20.68 -4.52 -10.09
N ALA A 70 -20.55 -3.28 -10.56
CA ALA A 70 -21.47 -2.68 -11.51
C ALA A 70 -21.45 -3.39 -12.86
N GLY A 71 -20.29 -3.96 -13.25
CA GLY A 71 -20.13 -4.73 -14.48
C GLY A 71 -20.57 -6.19 -14.36
N GLY A 72 -21.13 -6.60 -13.24
CA GLY A 72 -21.61 -7.96 -13.05
C GLY A 72 -20.57 -8.95 -12.52
N SER A 73 -19.40 -8.49 -12.13
CA SER A 73 -18.31 -9.33 -11.60
C SER A 73 -17.85 -8.86 -10.22
N PRO A 74 -18.72 -8.92 -9.21
CA PRO A 74 -18.36 -8.45 -7.88
C PRO A 74 -17.28 -9.34 -7.26
N VAL A 75 -16.10 -8.75 -7.05
CA VAL A 75 -14.98 -9.40 -6.36
C VAL A 75 -14.37 -8.40 -5.39
N PRO A 76 -13.87 -8.85 -4.24
CA PRO A 76 -13.20 -7.95 -3.31
C PRO A 76 -11.87 -7.49 -3.87
N VAL A 77 -11.51 -6.24 -3.57
CA VAL A 77 -10.24 -5.63 -3.97
C VAL A 77 -9.45 -5.30 -2.73
N TYR A 78 -8.25 -5.88 -2.64
CA TYR A 78 -7.32 -5.68 -1.53
C TYR A 78 -6.17 -4.79 -1.98
N VAL A 79 -5.57 -4.09 -1.03
CA VAL A 79 -4.37 -3.30 -1.25
C VAL A 79 -3.29 -3.80 -0.33
N GLY A 80 -2.12 -4.11 -0.88
CA GLY A 80 -0.94 -4.45 -0.11
C GLY A 80 0.19 -3.51 -0.45
N MET A 81 0.89 -3.02 0.57
CA MET A 81 1.98 -2.06 0.40
C MET A 81 3.28 -2.64 0.89
N ARG A 82 4.35 -2.33 0.17
CA ARG A 82 5.67 -2.88 0.47
C ARG A 82 6.29 -2.20 1.69
N ASN A 83 6.21 -0.90 1.76
CA ASN A 83 6.98 -0.11 2.72
C ASN A 83 6.12 0.60 3.75
N TRP A 84 4.80 0.43 3.68
CA TRP A 84 3.88 1.05 4.62
C TRP A 84 2.63 0.20 4.82
N ARG A 85 1.80 0.59 5.77
CA ARG A 85 0.53 -0.11 6.06
C ARG A 85 -0.52 0.17 4.97
N PRO A 86 -1.33 -0.78 4.56
CA PRO A 86 -1.33 -2.19 5.00
C PRO A 86 -0.21 -2.99 4.30
N TYR A 87 0.61 -3.67 5.09
CA TYR A 87 1.74 -4.44 4.55
C TYR A 87 1.27 -5.69 3.79
N ILE A 88 2.00 -6.03 2.72
CA ILE A 88 1.65 -7.15 1.85
C ILE A 88 1.46 -8.47 2.63
N PRO A 89 2.37 -8.89 3.53
CA PRO A 89 2.17 -10.15 4.24
C PRO A 89 0.89 -10.19 5.08
N GLU A 90 0.52 -9.06 5.69
CA GLU A 90 -0.71 -8.98 6.48
C GLU A 90 -1.94 -9.09 5.60
N VAL A 91 -1.92 -8.43 4.43
CA VAL A 91 -3.03 -8.45 3.49
C VAL A 91 -3.20 -9.85 2.91
N VAL A 92 -2.11 -10.54 2.57
CA VAL A 92 -2.17 -11.92 2.08
C VAL A 92 -2.77 -12.84 3.13
N ARG A 93 -2.41 -12.67 4.40
CA ARG A 93 -3.02 -13.43 5.49
C ARG A 93 -4.53 -13.16 5.60
N GLN A 94 -4.94 -11.90 5.44
CA GLN A 94 -6.35 -11.53 5.45
C GLN A 94 -7.09 -12.16 4.29
N MET A 95 -6.52 -12.13 3.09
CA MET A 95 -7.13 -12.77 1.92
C MET A 95 -7.34 -14.27 2.16
N ARG A 96 -6.34 -14.93 2.75
CA ARG A 96 -6.44 -16.35 3.08
C ARG A 96 -7.54 -16.61 4.11
N ALA A 97 -7.62 -15.77 5.14
CA ALA A 97 -8.67 -15.88 6.16
C ALA A 97 -10.06 -15.66 5.57
N ASP A 98 -10.17 -14.81 4.55
CA ASP A 98 -11.43 -14.55 3.85
C ASP A 98 -11.79 -15.64 2.83
N GLY A 99 -10.93 -16.65 2.66
CA GLY A 99 -11.19 -17.77 1.77
C GLY A 99 -10.84 -17.51 0.31
N VAL A 100 -10.03 -16.49 0.01
CA VAL A 100 -9.61 -16.21 -1.37
C VAL A 100 -8.71 -17.34 -1.87
N GLU A 101 -9.02 -17.87 -3.04
CA GLU A 101 -8.27 -18.96 -3.66
C GLU A 101 -7.50 -18.51 -4.89
N GLU A 102 -7.98 -17.48 -5.58
CA GLU A 102 -7.34 -16.91 -6.77
C GLU A 102 -7.35 -15.39 -6.69
N ALA A 103 -6.28 -14.76 -7.12
CA ALA A 103 -6.21 -13.32 -7.16
C ALA A 103 -5.52 -12.82 -8.42
N ALA A 104 -6.10 -11.79 -9.04
CA ALA A 104 -5.40 -11.00 -10.05
C ALA A 104 -4.56 -9.97 -9.31
N VAL A 105 -3.26 -9.95 -9.59
CA VAL A 105 -2.32 -9.05 -8.92
C VAL A 105 -1.93 -7.94 -9.89
N ILE A 106 -2.15 -6.70 -9.49
CA ILE A 106 -1.83 -5.52 -10.31
C ILE A 106 -0.83 -4.68 -9.54
N CYS A 107 0.33 -4.45 -10.17
CA CYS A 107 1.35 -3.59 -9.58
C CYS A 107 1.06 -2.13 -9.95
N MET A 108 0.80 -1.31 -8.93
CA MET A 108 0.51 0.12 -9.08
C MET A 108 1.77 0.98 -9.05
N ALA A 109 2.92 0.39 -8.72
CA ALA A 109 4.17 1.12 -8.63
C ALA A 109 4.73 1.40 -10.02
N PRO A 110 5.35 2.57 -10.23
CA PRO A 110 6.02 2.84 -11.50
C PRO A 110 7.19 1.87 -11.71
N GLN A 111 7.33 1.39 -12.92
CA GLN A 111 8.46 0.55 -13.29
C GLN A 111 9.61 1.44 -13.75
N ASN A 112 10.78 1.21 -13.17
CA ASN A 112 12.00 1.89 -13.55
C ASN A 112 12.94 0.92 -14.26
#